data_d87371ae02dcdedb07ef408e9278adf2
#
_entry.id   d87371ae02dcdedb07ef408e9278adf2
#
_cell.length_a   1.000
_cell.length_b   1.000
_cell.length_c   1.000
_cell.angle_alpha   90.00
_cell.angle_beta   90.00
_cell.angle_gamma   90.00
#
_symmetry.space_group_name_H-M   'P 1'
#
loop_
_entity.id
_entity.type
_entity.pdbx_description
1 polymer ?
#
loop_
_entity_poly.entity_id
_entity_poly.type
_entity_poly.pdbx_seq_one_letter_code
_entity_poly.pdbx_strand_id
1 'polypeptide(L)'
;GFFEKYWRFLHLIVCVYLAANYFKLWERWRAYWVVHIIMAVFFFVYGRFWLLSAGKMPTDKERRNRKVTGILCFGICFCCLLLGVYTF
;
A
#
# COMPACT_ATOMS: atom_id res chain seq x y z
N GLY A 1 14.16 -6.05 11.23
CA GLY A 1 12.99 -5.27 11.62
C GLY A 1 11.66 -5.96 11.30
N PHE A 2 10.58 -5.35 11.76
CA PHE A 2 9.23 -5.91 11.58
C PHE A 2 8.92 -6.16 10.10
N PHE A 3 9.21 -5.19 9.23
CA PHE A 3 8.88 -5.30 7.81
C PHE A 3 9.71 -6.39 7.12
N GLU A 4 10.95 -6.55 7.48
CA GLU A 4 11.81 -7.58 6.91
C GLU A 4 11.30 -8.98 7.22
N LYS A 5 10.77 -9.17 8.43
CA LYS A 5 10.23 -10.45 8.88
C LYS A 5 8.90 -10.78 8.23
N TYR A 6 8.04 -9.77 8.03
CA TYR A 6 6.64 -9.97 7.60
C TYR A 6 6.34 -9.46 6.19
N TRP A 7 7.37 -9.16 5.37
CA TRP A 7 7.15 -8.56 4.06
C TRP A 7 6.27 -9.44 3.14
N ARG A 8 6.40 -10.76 3.22
CA ARG A 8 5.57 -11.68 2.42
C ARG A 8 4.10 -11.60 2.83
N PHE A 9 3.87 -11.50 4.13
CA PHE A 9 2.52 -11.35 4.66
C PHE A 9 1.92 -10.02 4.22
N LEU A 10 2.72 -8.96 4.22
CA LEU A 10 2.27 -7.64 3.76
C LEU A 10 1.91 -7.67 2.27
N HIS A 11 2.69 -8.36 1.45
CA HIS A 11 2.36 -8.54 0.03
C HIS A 11 1.06 -9.29 -0.16
N LEU A 12 0.81 -10.31 0.65
CA LEU A 12 -0.44 -11.06 0.60
C LEU A 12 -1.63 -10.16 0.90
N ILE A 13 -1.52 -9.31 1.92
CA ILE A 13 -2.57 -8.34 2.26
C ILE A 13 -2.85 -7.42 1.08
N VAL A 14 -1.81 -6.88 0.45
CA VAL A 14 -1.95 -5.99 -0.71
C VAL A 14 -2.65 -6.71 -1.86
N CYS A 15 -2.24 -7.95 -2.16
CA CYS A 15 -2.83 -8.73 -3.25
C CYS A 15 -4.31 -9.02 -2.99
N VAL A 16 -4.67 -9.40 -1.76
CA VAL A 16 -6.05 -9.66 -1.38
C VAL A 16 -6.89 -8.39 -1.53
N TYR A 17 -6.37 -7.25 -1.07
CA TYR A 17 -7.06 -5.97 -1.20
C TYR A 17 -7.32 -5.61 -2.67
N LEU A 18 -6.29 -5.72 -3.52
CA LEU A 18 -6.43 -5.40 -4.94
C LEU A 18 -7.40 -6.34 -5.63
N ALA A 19 -7.36 -7.63 -5.33
CA ALA A 19 -8.29 -8.61 -5.88
C ALA A 19 -9.72 -8.33 -5.45
N ALA A 20 -9.92 -7.98 -4.18
CA ALA A 20 -11.24 -7.63 -3.66
C ALA A 20 -11.82 -6.41 -4.37
N ASN A 21 -10.99 -5.39 -4.65
CA ASN A 21 -11.42 -4.21 -5.40
C ASN A 21 -11.76 -4.58 -6.85
N TYR A 22 -10.95 -5.42 -7.48
CA TYR A 22 -11.19 -5.84 -8.87
C TYR A 22 -12.52 -6.59 -9.00
N PHE A 23 -12.82 -7.49 -8.07
CA PHE A 23 -14.06 -8.26 -8.08
C PHE A 23 -15.22 -7.54 -7.40
N LYS A 24 -15.01 -6.32 -6.92
CA LYS A 24 -16.02 -5.49 -6.27
C LYS A 24 -16.68 -6.18 -5.07
N LEU A 25 -15.90 -6.92 -4.32
CA LEU A 25 -16.41 -7.66 -3.15
C LEU A 25 -16.90 -6.73 -2.03
N TRP A 26 -16.39 -5.49 -1.98
CA TRP A 26 -16.74 -4.52 -0.95
C TRP A 26 -18.11 -3.87 -1.14
N GLU A 27 -18.69 -3.92 -2.34
CA GLU A 27 -19.94 -3.22 -2.67
C GLU A 27 -21.12 -3.65 -1.80
N ARG A 28 -21.08 -4.86 -1.27
CA ARG A 28 -22.12 -5.40 -0.40
C ARG A 28 -22.01 -4.94 1.04
N TRP A 29 -20.91 -4.29 1.41
CA TRP A 29 -20.63 -3.88 2.77
C TRP A 29 -20.85 -2.38 2.93
N ARG A 30 -21.72 -1.99 3.88
CA ARG A 30 -22.04 -0.58 4.12
C ARG A 30 -20.81 0.23 4.56
N ALA A 31 -19.86 -0.40 5.23
CA ALA A 31 -18.68 0.26 5.79
C ALA A 31 -17.42 0.01 4.97
N TYR A 32 -17.54 -0.26 3.67
CA TYR A 32 -16.35 -0.56 2.88
C TYR A 32 -15.42 0.64 2.71
N TRP A 33 -15.92 1.86 2.91
CA TRP A 33 -15.07 3.04 2.92
C TRP A 33 -14.01 2.98 4.02
N VAL A 34 -14.31 2.33 5.15
CA VAL A 34 -13.36 2.13 6.25
C VAL A 34 -12.17 1.28 5.78
N VAL A 35 -12.44 0.27 4.96
CA VAL A 35 -11.39 -0.59 4.40
C VAL A 35 -10.43 0.26 3.57
N HIS A 36 -10.95 1.15 2.73
CA HIS A 36 -10.12 2.02 1.90
C HIS A 36 -9.26 2.96 2.76
N ILE A 37 -9.81 3.51 3.83
CA ILE A 37 -9.07 4.41 4.71
C ILE A 37 -7.96 3.64 5.47
N ILE A 38 -8.27 2.44 5.96
CA ILE A 38 -7.28 1.58 6.63
C ILE A 38 -6.15 1.25 5.66
N MET A 39 -6.48 0.92 4.41
CA MET A 39 -5.47 0.60 3.41
C MET A 39 -4.66 1.83 3.01
N ALA A 40 -5.25 3.02 3.04
CA ALA A 40 -4.51 4.26 2.79
C ALA A 40 -3.42 4.46 3.85
N VAL A 41 -3.75 4.27 5.11
CA VAL A 41 -2.77 4.34 6.20
C VAL A 41 -1.69 3.28 6.03
N PHE A 42 -2.08 2.05 5.68
CA PHE A 42 -1.16 0.96 5.44
C PHE A 42 -0.16 1.31 4.34
N PHE A 43 -0.64 1.80 3.19
CA PHE A 43 0.24 2.16 2.07
C PHE A 43 1.12 3.35 2.39
N PHE A 44 0.65 4.29 3.19
CA PHE A 44 1.47 5.41 3.65
C PHE A 44 2.68 4.92 4.43
N VAL A 45 2.46 4.05 5.42
CA VAL A 45 3.53 3.48 6.24
C VAL A 45 4.46 2.62 5.38
N TYR A 46 3.88 1.80 4.52
CA TYR A 46 4.63 0.89 3.66
C TYR A 46 5.50 1.67 2.66
N GLY A 47 4.93 2.72 2.05
CA GLY A 47 5.69 3.57 1.14
C GLY A 47 6.83 4.30 1.83
N ARG A 48 6.59 4.80 3.03
CA ARG A 48 7.64 5.44 3.83
C ARG A 48 8.78 4.46 4.14
N PHE A 49 8.43 3.22 4.48
CA PHE A 49 9.43 2.18 4.72
C PHE A 49 10.31 1.97 3.49
N TRP A 50 9.72 1.86 2.29
CA TRP A 50 10.47 1.68 1.06
C TRP A 50 11.41 2.86 0.78
N LEU A 51 10.94 4.09 0.97
CA LEU A 51 11.77 5.27 0.76
C LEU A 51 12.94 5.34 1.73
N LEU A 52 12.71 5.02 2.99
CA LEU A 52 13.78 5.01 3.99
C LEU A 52 14.79 3.90 3.71
N SER A 53 14.33 2.72 3.29
CA SER A 53 15.22 1.61 2.97
C SER A 53 16.03 1.86 1.71
N ALA A 54 15.56 2.70 0.79
CA ALA A 54 16.29 3.05 -0.42
C ALA A 54 17.66 3.67 -0.10
N GLY A 55 17.73 4.50 0.94
CA GLY A 55 18.98 5.14 1.35
C GLY A 55 20.03 4.18 1.88
N LYS A 56 19.64 2.96 2.25
CA LYS A 56 20.53 1.95 2.82
C LYS A 56 21.04 0.94 1.77
N MET A 57 20.60 1.06 0.53
CA MET A 57 20.99 0.11 -0.51
C MET A 57 22.38 0.43 -1.07
N PRO A 58 23.21 -0.62 -1.32
CA PRO A 58 24.58 -0.41 -1.80
C PRO A 58 24.66 -0.07 -3.29
N THR A 59 23.69 -0.45 -4.10
CA THR A 59 23.73 -0.20 -5.54
C THR A 59 22.70 0.85 -5.96
N ASP A 60 23.02 1.62 -6.99
CA ASP A 60 22.13 2.66 -7.50
C ASP A 60 20.84 2.07 -8.08
N LYS A 61 20.93 0.88 -8.71
CA LYS A 61 19.77 0.20 -9.28
C LYS A 61 18.76 -0.18 -8.20
N GLU A 62 19.21 -0.79 -7.09
CA GLU A 62 18.34 -1.17 -5.99
C GLU A 62 17.75 0.05 -5.30
N ARG A 63 18.56 1.11 -5.12
CA ARG A 63 18.12 2.35 -4.53
C ARG A 63 17.00 2.98 -5.36
N ARG A 64 17.18 3.02 -6.68
CA ARG A 64 16.18 3.55 -7.61
C ARG A 64 14.89 2.73 -7.57
N ASN A 65 15.00 1.39 -7.58
CA ASN A 65 13.84 0.51 -7.53
C ASN A 65 13.02 0.73 -6.27
N ARG A 66 13.69 0.88 -5.13
CA ARG A 66 12.99 1.10 -3.86
C ARG A 66 12.34 2.48 -3.79
N LYS A 67 12.98 3.51 -4.35
CA LYS A 67 12.38 4.84 -4.43
C LYS A 67 11.12 4.82 -5.29
N VAL A 68 11.17 4.17 -6.45
CA VAL A 68 10.01 4.06 -7.34
C VAL A 68 8.87 3.31 -6.64
N THR A 69 9.18 2.21 -5.95
CA THR A 69 8.18 1.44 -5.19
C THR A 69 7.52 2.29 -4.12
N GLY A 70 8.31 3.08 -3.38
CA GLY A 70 7.78 3.97 -2.34
C GLY A 70 6.85 5.05 -2.92
N ILE A 71 7.25 5.65 -4.04
CA ILE A 71 6.43 6.66 -4.72
C ILE A 71 5.12 6.06 -5.20
N LEU A 72 5.16 4.84 -5.78
CA LEU A 72 3.95 4.14 -6.22
C LEU A 72 3.03 3.82 -5.03
N CYS A 73 3.59 3.44 -3.89
CA CYS A 73 2.80 3.20 -2.68
C CYS A 73 2.08 4.47 -2.20
N PHE A 74 2.75 5.64 -2.27
CA PHE A 74 2.09 6.90 -1.92
C PHE A 74 0.99 7.25 -2.93
N GLY A 75 1.19 6.96 -4.22
CA GLY A 75 0.16 7.13 -5.23
C GLY A 75 -1.07 6.27 -4.94
N ILE A 76 -0.85 5.01 -4.59
CA ILE A 76 -1.93 4.08 -4.21
C ILE A 76 -2.62 4.57 -2.93
N CYS A 77 -1.86 5.07 -1.96
CA CYS A 77 -2.41 5.66 -0.74
C CYS A 77 -3.37 6.80 -1.06
N PHE A 78 -2.97 7.71 -1.93
CA PHE A 78 -3.81 8.83 -2.38
C PHE A 78 -5.08 8.33 -3.06
N CYS A 79 -4.96 7.32 -3.93
CA CYS A 79 -6.11 6.71 -4.60
C CYS A 79 -7.07 6.09 -3.59
N CYS A 80 -6.55 5.41 -2.56
CA CYS A 80 -7.37 4.82 -1.50
C CYS A 80 -8.12 5.89 -0.72
N LEU A 81 -7.49 7.03 -0.43
CA LEU A 81 -8.15 8.15 0.25
C LEU A 81 -9.29 8.71 -0.60
N LEU A 82 -9.06 8.88 -1.90
CA LEU A 82 -10.11 9.36 -2.81
C LEU A 82 -11.26 8.38 -2.87
N LEU A 83 -11.00 7.08 -2.96
CA LEU A 83 -12.04 6.05 -2.95
C LEU A 83 -12.82 6.06 -1.64
N GLY A 84 -12.12 6.20 -0.52
CA GLY A 84 -12.77 6.27 0.78
C GLY A 84 -13.71 7.45 0.90
N VAL A 85 -13.29 8.63 0.46
CA VAL A 85 -14.12 9.84 0.46
C VAL A 85 -15.30 9.69 -0.50
N TYR A 86 -15.05 9.16 -1.70
CA TYR A 86 -16.08 8.96 -2.71
C TYR A 86 -17.19 8.02 -2.23
N THR A 87 -16.83 6.97 -1.50
CA THR A 87 -17.78 5.96 -1.04
C THR A 87 -18.41 6.28 0.30
N PHE A 88 -17.87 7.27 1.01
CA PHE A 88 -18.44 7.72 2.28
C PHE A 88 -19.77 8.44 2.06
#